data_cbbfd4f8eb6e3c0522aac404afd5d663
#
_entry.id   cbbfd4f8eb6e3c0522aac404afd5d663
#
_cell.length_a   1.000
_cell.length_b   1.000
_cell.length_c   1.000
_cell.angle_alpha   90.00
_cell.angle_beta   90.00
_cell.angle_gamma   90.00
#
_symmetry.space_group_name_H-M   'P 1'
#
loop_
_entity.id
_entity.type
_entity.pdbx_description
1 polymer ?
#
loop_
_entity_poly.entity_id
_entity_poly.type
_entity_poly.pdbx_seq_one_letter_code
_entity_poly.pdbx_strand_id
1 'polypeptide(L)'
;LPEHKAIVAAEIGLHARAAAVFVRAVTATGLPVTIRKPGQQAVDARSLLEVMTEDFGHGCEVVLSVSREALQAGRTLNEVNDALAALSAVLEAVEGQ
;
A
#
# COMPACT_ATOMS: atom_id res chain seq x y z
N LEU A 1 12.47 6.91 7.29
CA LEU A 1 11.96 6.51 5.98
C LEU A 1 10.59 7.12 5.73
N PRO A 2 10.26 7.42 4.47
CA PRO A 2 8.96 7.99 4.14
C PRO A 2 7.83 7.02 4.47
N GLU A 3 6.76 7.59 5.04
CA GLU A 3 5.53 6.84 5.32
C GLU A 3 4.35 7.71 4.94
N HIS A 4 3.30 7.07 4.45
CA HIS A 4 2.04 7.73 4.15
C HIS A 4 0.89 6.95 4.76
N LYS A 5 -0.02 7.66 5.38
CA LYS A 5 -1.25 7.06 5.92
C LYS A 5 -2.36 7.14 4.89
N ALA A 6 -3.24 6.17 4.94
CA ALA A 6 -4.43 6.16 4.08
C ALA A 6 -5.55 5.41 4.79
N ILE A 7 -6.78 5.65 4.33
CA ILE A 7 -7.96 4.95 4.82
C ILE A 7 -8.47 4.05 3.70
N VAL A 8 -8.74 2.80 4.02
CA VAL A 8 -9.28 1.84 3.04
C VAL A 8 -10.73 2.22 2.75
N ALA A 9 -11.00 2.66 1.52
CA ALA A 9 -12.33 3.12 1.12
C ALA A 9 -13.24 2.01 0.61
N ALA A 10 -12.66 0.90 0.11
CA ALA A 10 -13.45 -0.20 -0.43
C ALA A 10 -14.38 -0.78 0.61
N GLU A 11 -15.67 -0.92 0.28
CA GLU A 11 -16.71 -1.34 1.25
C GLU A 11 -16.40 -2.68 1.91
N ILE A 12 -15.83 -3.62 1.17
CA ILE A 12 -15.50 -4.94 1.72
C ILE A 12 -14.03 -5.03 2.14
N GLY A 13 -13.30 -3.90 2.17
CA GLY A 13 -11.90 -3.88 2.50
C GLY A 13 -11.01 -4.27 1.33
N LEU A 14 -9.73 -4.52 1.62
CA LEU A 14 -8.76 -4.91 0.59
C LEU A 14 -8.87 -6.40 0.29
N HIS A 15 -9.94 -6.76 -0.41
CA HIS A 15 -10.20 -8.12 -0.87
C HIS A 15 -10.50 -8.08 -2.36
N ALA A 16 -10.38 -9.23 -2.99
CA ALA A 16 -10.79 -9.45 -4.38
C ALA A 16 -10.28 -8.33 -5.31
N ARG A 17 -11.20 -7.62 -5.97
CA ARG A 17 -10.85 -6.60 -6.96
C ARG A 17 -10.07 -5.42 -6.36
N ALA A 18 -10.48 -4.95 -5.20
CA ALA A 18 -9.80 -3.82 -4.57
C ALA A 18 -8.35 -4.16 -4.25
N ALA A 19 -8.10 -5.34 -3.70
CA ALA A 19 -6.76 -5.80 -3.40
C ALA A 19 -5.93 -5.94 -4.68
N ALA A 20 -6.53 -6.49 -5.74
CA ALA A 20 -5.83 -6.67 -7.02
C ALA A 20 -5.43 -5.33 -7.64
N VAL A 21 -6.34 -4.34 -7.60
CA VAL A 21 -6.05 -3.00 -8.11
C VAL A 21 -4.89 -2.37 -7.34
N PHE A 22 -4.94 -2.46 -6.02
CA PHE A 22 -3.88 -1.90 -5.18
C PHE A 22 -2.53 -2.58 -5.41
N VAL A 23 -2.49 -3.91 -5.38
CA VAL A 23 -1.25 -4.66 -5.56
C VAL A 23 -0.65 -4.39 -6.94
N ARG A 24 -1.49 -4.30 -7.96
CA ARG A 24 -1.01 -3.97 -9.31
C ARG A 24 -0.39 -2.58 -9.36
N ALA A 25 -1.02 -1.61 -8.70
CA ALA A 25 -0.48 -0.25 -8.63
C ALA A 25 0.87 -0.24 -7.91
N VAL A 26 0.99 -0.99 -6.81
CA VAL A 26 2.27 -1.12 -6.09
C VAL A 26 3.34 -1.71 -7.00
N THR A 27 3.02 -2.79 -7.69
CA THR A 27 3.97 -3.46 -8.58
C THR A 27 4.45 -2.51 -9.68
N ALA A 28 3.55 -1.68 -10.19
CA ALA A 28 3.89 -0.72 -11.24
C ALA A 28 4.91 0.33 -10.80
N THR A 29 5.01 0.62 -9.50
CA THR A 29 6.00 1.58 -9.00
C THR A 29 7.42 1.04 -9.04
N GLY A 30 7.58 -0.27 -9.04
CA GLY A 30 8.89 -0.91 -8.93
C GLY A 30 9.52 -0.78 -7.55
N LEU A 31 8.77 -0.32 -6.56
CA LEU A 31 9.30 -0.08 -5.20
C LEU A 31 8.89 -1.21 -4.24
N PRO A 32 9.75 -1.50 -3.25
CA PRO A 32 9.43 -2.49 -2.21
C PRO A 32 8.51 -1.90 -1.14
N VAL A 33 7.26 -1.63 -1.53
CA VAL A 33 6.28 -1.01 -0.65
C VAL A 33 5.75 -2.03 0.34
N THR A 34 5.57 -1.59 1.59
CA THR A 34 4.92 -2.38 2.63
C THR A 34 3.66 -1.67 3.08
N ILE A 35 2.73 -2.44 3.66
CA ILE A 35 1.48 -1.92 4.20
C ILE A 35 1.25 -2.55 5.57
N ARG A 36 0.78 -1.74 6.52
CA ARG A 36 0.46 -2.23 7.86
C ARG A 36 -0.66 -1.42 8.48
N LYS A 37 -1.32 -2.01 9.47
CA LYS A 37 -2.16 -1.24 10.39
C LYS A 37 -1.23 -0.59 11.42
N PRO A 38 -1.58 0.60 11.93
CA PRO A 38 -0.73 1.26 12.93
C PRO A 38 -0.42 0.33 14.09
N GLY A 39 0.85 0.27 14.47
CA GLY A 39 1.31 -0.54 15.59
C GLY A 39 1.43 -2.03 15.29
N GLN A 40 1.17 -2.48 14.08
CA GLN A 40 1.25 -3.88 13.70
C GLN A 40 2.34 -4.12 12.68
N GLN A 41 2.66 -5.39 12.49
CA GLN A 41 3.73 -5.79 11.57
C GLN A 41 3.31 -5.54 10.12
N ALA A 42 4.26 -5.02 9.34
CA ALA A 42 4.03 -4.76 7.93
C ALA A 42 4.09 -6.03 7.09
N VAL A 43 3.32 -6.03 6.00
CA VAL A 43 3.39 -7.09 5.00
C VAL A 43 3.78 -6.49 3.65
N ASP A 44 4.22 -7.34 2.74
CA ASP A 44 4.66 -6.92 1.41
C ASP A 44 3.43 -6.53 0.57
N ALA A 45 3.34 -5.24 0.22
CA ALA A 45 2.22 -4.76 -0.56
C ALA A 45 2.25 -5.22 -2.02
N ARG A 46 3.33 -5.89 -2.44
CA ARG A 46 3.42 -6.51 -3.77
C ARG A 46 2.80 -7.92 -3.80
N SER A 47 2.45 -8.44 -2.64
CA SER A 47 1.91 -9.79 -2.53
C SER A 47 0.41 -9.74 -2.30
N LEU A 48 -0.35 -10.16 -3.30
CA LEU A 48 -1.80 -10.21 -3.19
C LEU A 48 -2.24 -11.10 -2.03
N LEU A 49 -1.57 -12.24 -1.87
CA LEU A 49 -1.90 -13.18 -0.80
C LEU A 49 -1.71 -12.56 0.58
N GLU A 50 -0.57 -11.88 0.80
CA GLU A 50 -0.29 -11.26 2.09
C GLU A 50 -1.27 -10.13 2.40
N VAL A 51 -1.56 -9.30 1.40
CA VAL A 51 -2.50 -8.19 1.57
C VAL A 51 -3.90 -8.71 1.95
N MET A 52 -4.36 -9.76 1.27
CA MET A 52 -5.68 -10.31 1.55
C MET A 52 -5.73 -11.05 2.89
N THR A 53 -4.66 -11.75 3.23
CA THR A 53 -4.59 -12.50 4.49
C THR A 53 -4.59 -11.57 5.71
N GLU A 54 -4.01 -10.39 5.58
CA GLU A 54 -3.92 -9.44 6.68
C GLU A 54 -5.25 -8.75 7.00
N ASP A 55 -6.23 -8.86 6.12
CA ASP A 55 -7.60 -8.38 6.35
C ASP A 55 -7.69 -6.88 6.67
N PHE A 56 -7.26 -6.06 5.72
CA PHE A 56 -7.42 -4.61 5.82
C PHE A 56 -8.87 -4.25 5.51
N GLY A 57 -9.67 -4.06 6.56
CA GLY A 57 -11.11 -3.85 6.42
C GLY A 57 -11.49 -2.44 5.99
N HIS A 58 -12.77 -2.26 5.66
CA HIS A 58 -13.31 -0.96 5.30
C HIS A 58 -13.10 0.04 6.43
N GLY A 59 -12.62 1.22 6.08
CA GLY A 59 -12.42 2.30 7.03
C GLY A 59 -11.18 2.18 7.89
N CYS A 60 -10.41 1.08 7.76
CA CYS A 60 -9.23 0.95 8.59
C CYS A 60 -8.11 1.87 8.09
N GLU A 61 -7.35 2.41 9.03
CA GLU A 61 -6.17 3.20 8.71
C GLU A 61 -5.01 2.26 8.41
N VAL A 62 -4.25 2.58 7.37
CA VAL A 62 -3.04 1.84 7.02
C VAL A 62 -1.88 2.80 6.85
N VAL A 63 -0.68 2.27 7.01
CA VAL A 63 0.57 3.01 6.79
C VAL A 63 1.32 2.34 5.66
N LEU A 64 1.59 3.11 4.61
CA LEU A 64 2.40 2.67 3.48
C LEU A 64 3.82 3.17 3.67
N SER A 65 4.80 2.31 3.49
CA SER A 65 6.20 2.70 3.57
C SER A 65 7.04 1.89 2.59
N VAL A 66 8.30 2.28 2.43
CA VAL A 66 9.24 1.51 1.61
C VAL A 66 10.44 1.15 2.46
N SER A 67 11.10 0.06 2.09
CA SER A 67 12.32 -0.35 2.76
C SER A 67 13.48 0.52 2.30
N ARG A 68 14.61 0.43 3.02
CA ARG A 68 15.82 1.15 2.66
C ARG A 68 16.36 0.77 1.28
N GLU A 69 16.00 -0.41 0.80
CA GLU A 69 16.42 -0.88 -0.52
C GLU A 69 16.07 0.11 -1.61
N ALA A 70 14.91 0.78 -1.51
CA ALA A 70 14.48 1.74 -2.53
C ALA A 70 15.48 2.88 -2.66
N LEU A 71 15.95 3.41 -1.53
CA LEU A 71 16.92 4.52 -1.54
C LEU A 71 18.30 4.04 -1.98
N GLN A 72 18.69 2.84 -1.59
CA GLN A 72 19.97 2.27 -1.97
C GLN A 72 20.02 1.98 -3.48
N ALA A 73 18.88 1.74 -4.09
CA ALA A 73 18.78 1.47 -5.53
C ALA A 73 18.76 2.77 -6.37
N GLY A 74 19.01 3.92 -5.75
CA GLY A 74 19.10 5.18 -6.48
C GLY A 74 17.80 5.96 -6.59
N ARG A 75 16.74 5.53 -5.94
CA ARG A 75 15.48 6.29 -5.92
C ARG A 75 15.60 7.46 -4.97
N THR A 76 15.08 8.60 -5.36
CA THR A 76 15.13 9.81 -4.53
C THR A 76 13.95 9.78 -3.54
N LEU A 77 14.10 10.57 -2.45
CA LEU A 77 13.00 10.73 -1.48
C LEU A 77 11.75 11.30 -2.15
N ASN A 78 11.91 12.23 -3.09
CA ASN A 78 10.77 12.79 -3.80
C ASN A 78 10.04 11.74 -4.62
N GLU A 79 10.77 10.89 -5.32
CA GLU A 79 10.17 9.80 -6.09
C GLU A 79 9.38 8.84 -5.19
N VAL A 80 9.98 8.49 -4.05
CA VAL A 80 9.34 7.59 -3.09
C VAL A 80 8.08 8.24 -2.50
N ASN A 81 8.18 9.50 -2.07
CA ASN A 81 7.02 10.21 -1.52
C ASN A 81 5.90 10.33 -2.54
N ASP A 82 6.22 10.65 -3.80
CA ASP A 82 5.22 10.76 -4.86
C ASP A 82 4.52 9.42 -5.09
N ALA A 83 5.28 8.34 -5.10
CA ALA A 83 4.71 7.00 -5.29
C ALA A 83 3.79 6.63 -4.13
N LEU A 84 4.22 6.87 -2.88
CA LEU A 84 3.39 6.55 -1.73
C LEU A 84 2.12 7.40 -1.69
N ALA A 85 2.21 8.67 -2.06
CA ALA A 85 1.04 9.55 -2.15
C ALA A 85 0.05 9.04 -3.20
N ALA A 86 0.55 8.59 -4.34
CA ALA A 86 -0.30 8.03 -5.39
C ALA A 86 -0.98 6.75 -4.93
N LEU A 87 -0.26 5.88 -4.22
CA LEU A 87 -0.83 4.64 -3.69
C LEU A 87 -1.86 4.90 -2.60
N SER A 88 -1.63 5.90 -1.75
CA SER A 88 -2.62 6.32 -0.76
C SER A 88 -3.91 6.76 -1.45
N ALA A 89 -3.79 7.52 -2.54
CA ALA A 89 -4.95 7.95 -3.31
C ALA A 89 -5.70 6.77 -3.92
N VAL A 90 -4.97 5.73 -4.38
CA VAL A 90 -5.60 4.51 -4.90
C VAL A 90 -6.44 3.84 -3.82
N LEU A 91 -5.89 3.69 -2.60
CA LEU A 91 -6.62 3.07 -1.49
C LEU A 91 -7.88 3.83 -1.13
N GLU A 92 -7.82 5.16 -1.21
CA GLU A 92 -8.94 6.02 -0.84
C GLU A 92 -9.97 6.18 -1.95
N ALA A 93 -9.64 5.79 -3.17
CA ALA A 93 -10.52 5.89 -4.32
C ALA A 93 -11.08 4.56 -4.78
N VAL A 94 -10.36 3.44 -4.52
CA VAL A 94 -10.76 2.14 -5.06
C VAL A 94 -12.02 1.63 -4.36
N GLU A 95 -12.97 1.16 -5.14
CA GLU A 95 -14.18 0.55 -4.63
C GLU A 95 -14.15 -0.93 -4.98
N GLY A 96 -14.16 -1.76 -3.97
CA GLY A 96 -14.18 -3.19 -4.15
C GLY A 96 -15.57 -3.70 -4.45
N GLN A 97 -15.66 -4.68 -5.30
CA GLN A 97 -16.92 -5.31 -5.60
C GLN A 97 -16.75 -6.81 -5.70
#